data_e418399d6e58a14f18f2485bd6b2a54e
#
_entry.id   e418399d6e58a14f18f2485bd6b2a54e
#
_cell.length_a   1.000
_cell.length_b   1.000
_cell.length_c   1.000
_cell.angle_alpha   90.00
_cell.angle_beta   90.00
_cell.angle_gamma   90.00
#
_symmetry.space_group_name_H-M   'P 1'
#
loop_
_entity.id
_entity.type
_entity.pdbx_description
1 polymer ?
#
loop_
_entity_poly.entity_id
_entity_poly.type
_entity_poly.pdbx_seq_one_letter_code
_entity_poly.pdbx_strand_id
1 'polypeptide(L)'
;MLSYLQVIPTDTIIRTLIVSVLGLSIRFALTYSNQFWASTYHHTLTYVILPVIAMVVTKVIAGNIALALGMVGALSIVRFRNPVKNSFELVMYFALITIGIAATVKMVFAIGLGVFIIFVIIGSSILEKFASKKGKNLYSFSFAEGQHLNTLEIVLYKENKKFSLDPLLVHEIHDNDEKIFIYKFASGKKEDIKKIGDELSNIDKSNIKNVQYSYTS
;
A
#
# COMPACT_ATOMS: atom_id res chain seq x y z
N MET A 1 0.16 -40.36 23.06
CA MET A 1 0.61 -39.17 22.34
C MET A 1 -0.14 -38.94 21.04
N LEU A 2 -0.58 -39.98 20.31
CA LEU A 2 -1.37 -39.86 19.06
C LEU A 2 -2.85 -39.43 19.26
N SER A 3 -3.44 -39.61 20.48
CA SER A 3 -4.80 -39.19 20.76
C SER A 3 -5.05 -37.70 20.88
N TYR A 4 -4.00 -36.92 21.06
CA TYR A 4 -4.10 -35.46 21.10
C TYR A 4 -4.08 -34.82 19.70
N LEU A 5 -3.66 -35.54 18.66
CA LEU A 5 -3.68 -35.06 17.26
C LEU A 5 -5.11 -35.13 16.64
N GLN A 6 -6.04 -35.87 17.27
CA GLN A 6 -7.45 -35.91 16.85
C GLN A 6 -8.29 -34.69 17.31
N VAL A 7 -7.66 -33.71 17.99
CA VAL A 7 -8.37 -32.59 18.65
C VAL A 7 -8.51 -31.35 17.76
N ILE A 8 -7.85 -31.29 16.58
CA ILE A 8 -8.11 -30.18 15.67
C ILE A 8 -9.28 -30.58 14.78
N PRO A 9 -10.50 -30.03 14.97
CA PRO A 9 -11.63 -30.37 14.13
C PRO A 9 -11.29 -30.02 12.68
N THR A 10 -11.55 -30.94 11.76
CA THR A 10 -11.33 -30.75 10.31
C THR A 10 -11.91 -29.45 9.77
N ASP A 11 -13.04 -29.01 10.36
CA ASP A 11 -13.65 -27.69 10.10
C ASP A 11 -12.70 -26.51 10.36
N THR A 12 -11.88 -26.58 11.41
CA THR A 12 -10.91 -25.52 11.72
C THR A 12 -9.80 -25.44 10.68
N ILE A 13 -9.30 -26.59 10.22
CA ILE A 13 -8.26 -26.65 9.18
C ILE A 13 -8.79 -26.05 7.87
N ILE A 14 -10.00 -26.45 7.48
CA ILE A 14 -10.66 -25.94 6.27
C ILE A 14 -10.86 -24.43 6.37
N ARG A 15 -11.34 -23.91 7.51
CA ARG A 15 -11.52 -22.47 7.73
C ARG A 15 -10.19 -21.73 7.64
N THR A 16 -9.12 -22.27 8.23
CA THR A 16 -7.77 -21.68 8.17
C THR A 16 -7.28 -21.58 6.72
N LEU A 17 -7.47 -22.63 5.93
CA LEU A 17 -7.09 -22.62 4.51
C LEU A 17 -7.88 -21.58 3.71
N ILE A 18 -9.20 -21.51 3.91
CA ILE A 18 -10.06 -20.55 3.21
C ILE A 18 -9.65 -19.11 3.57
N VAL A 19 -9.41 -18.82 4.83
CA VAL A 19 -9.02 -17.48 5.31
C VAL A 19 -7.63 -17.08 4.75
N SER A 20 -6.69 -18.03 4.70
CA SER A 20 -5.37 -17.80 4.09
C SER A 20 -5.47 -17.52 2.58
N VAL A 21 -6.30 -18.27 1.85
CA VAL A 21 -6.55 -18.06 0.42
C VAL A 21 -7.24 -16.71 0.18
N LEU A 22 -8.20 -16.32 1.03
CA LEU A 22 -8.83 -14.99 0.98
C LEU A 22 -7.79 -13.87 1.15
N GLY A 23 -6.92 -13.97 2.14
CA GLY A 23 -5.84 -13.00 2.35
C GLY A 23 -4.91 -12.89 1.13
N LEU A 24 -4.50 -14.02 0.56
CA LEU A 24 -3.72 -14.04 -0.68
C LEU A 24 -4.47 -13.41 -1.86
N SER A 25 -5.77 -13.69 -2.01
CA SER A 25 -6.59 -13.13 -3.09
C SER A 25 -6.67 -11.60 -3.01
N ILE A 26 -6.83 -11.04 -1.80
CA ILE A 26 -6.80 -9.59 -1.57
C ILE A 26 -5.43 -9.02 -1.94
N ARG A 27 -4.34 -9.67 -1.53
CA ARG A 27 -2.98 -9.26 -1.89
C ARG A 27 -2.78 -9.25 -3.41
N PHE A 28 -3.26 -10.27 -4.14
CA PHE A 28 -3.17 -10.29 -5.60
C PHE A 28 -3.99 -9.17 -6.24
N ALA A 29 -5.19 -8.87 -5.71
CA ALA A 29 -6.02 -7.76 -6.18
C ALA A 29 -5.29 -6.41 -6.01
N LEU A 30 -4.59 -6.18 -4.89
CA LEU A 30 -3.78 -4.99 -4.65
C LEU A 30 -2.62 -4.88 -5.64
N THR A 31 -1.92 -5.98 -5.91
CA THR A 31 -0.82 -6.00 -6.89
C THR A 31 -1.34 -5.70 -8.30
N TYR A 32 -2.50 -6.25 -8.67
CA TYR A 32 -3.16 -5.96 -9.96
C TYR A 32 -3.58 -4.49 -10.08
N SER A 33 -3.92 -3.85 -8.96
CA SER A 33 -4.25 -2.41 -8.88
C SER A 33 -3.00 -1.50 -8.82
N ASN A 34 -1.81 -1.97 -9.20
CA ASN A 34 -0.53 -1.23 -9.17
C ASN A 34 -0.11 -0.72 -7.78
N GLN A 35 -0.63 -1.33 -6.71
CA GLN A 35 -0.19 -1.04 -5.33
C GLN A 35 1.08 -1.86 -5.02
N PHE A 36 2.22 -1.40 -5.52
CA PHE A 36 3.50 -2.14 -5.45
C PHE A 36 3.99 -2.41 -4.02
N TRP A 37 3.61 -1.59 -3.03
CA TRP A 37 3.96 -1.81 -1.63
C TRP A 37 3.46 -3.17 -1.10
N ALA A 38 2.29 -3.65 -1.60
CA ALA A 38 1.73 -4.94 -1.21
C ALA A 38 2.48 -6.15 -1.82
N SER A 39 3.39 -5.94 -2.78
CA SER A 39 4.08 -7.03 -3.49
C SER A 39 5.33 -7.53 -2.77
N THR A 40 5.76 -6.88 -1.69
CA THR A 40 6.93 -7.28 -0.91
C THR A 40 6.69 -8.62 -0.19
N TYR A 41 7.74 -9.41 -0.01
CA TYR A 41 7.69 -10.71 0.68
C TYR A 41 7.05 -10.61 2.07
N HIS A 42 7.45 -9.62 2.86
CA HIS A 42 6.91 -9.41 4.21
C HIS A 42 5.41 -9.14 4.20
N HIS A 43 4.91 -8.30 3.29
CA HIS A 43 3.47 -8.05 3.15
C HIS A 43 2.73 -9.31 2.74
N THR A 44 3.28 -10.12 1.82
CA THR A 44 2.66 -11.39 1.43
C THR A 44 2.44 -12.31 2.62
N LEU A 45 3.45 -12.46 3.48
CA LEU A 45 3.32 -13.26 4.70
C LEU A 45 2.29 -12.67 5.67
N THR A 46 2.29 -11.35 5.83
CA THR A 46 1.33 -10.66 6.71
C THR A 46 -0.11 -10.93 6.25
N TYR A 47 -0.39 -10.84 4.95
CA TYR A 47 -1.75 -11.09 4.40
C TYR A 47 -2.24 -12.53 4.59
N VAL A 48 -1.33 -13.50 4.68
CA VAL A 48 -1.67 -14.89 4.97
C VAL A 48 -1.83 -15.14 6.46
N ILE A 49 -0.88 -14.65 7.26
CA ILE A 49 -0.76 -15.02 8.67
C ILE A 49 -1.72 -14.21 9.55
N LEU A 50 -1.90 -12.91 9.27
CA LEU A 50 -2.68 -12.01 10.12
C LEU A 50 -4.14 -12.45 10.32
N PRO A 51 -4.90 -12.80 9.27
CA PRO A 51 -6.28 -13.24 9.44
C PRO A 51 -6.36 -14.62 10.14
N VAL A 52 -5.36 -15.48 9.99
CA VAL A 52 -5.28 -16.76 10.71
C VAL A 52 -5.06 -16.51 12.20
N ILE A 53 -4.12 -15.62 12.56
CA ILE A 53 -3.91 -15.23 13.96
C ILE A 53 -5.21 -14.68 14.56
N ALA A 54 -5.87 -13.74 13.87
CA ALA A 54 -7.12 -13.16 14.34
C ALA A 54 -8.21 -14.23 14.56
N MET A 55 -8.32 -15.20 13.66
CA MET A 55 -9.24 -16.32 13.77
C MET A 55 -8.94 -17.19 14.98
N VAL A 56 -7.67 -17.59 15.17
CA VAL A 56 -7.24 -18.44 16.29
C VAL A 56 -7.45 -17.72 17.62
N VAL A 57 -7.01 -16.47 17.71
CA VAL A 57 -7.18 -15.63 18.91
C VAL A 57 -8.66 -15.55 19.29
N THR A 58 -9.53 -15.20 18.34
CA THR A 58 -10.98 -15.09 18.57
C THR A 58 -11.58 -16.42 19.03
N LYS A 59 -11.13 -17.54 18.45
CA LYS A 59 -11.59 -18.88 18.84
C LYS A 59 -11.17 -19.26 20.26
N VAL A 60 -9.96 -18.88 20.67
CA VAL A 60 -9.42 -19.16 22.00
C VAL A 60 -10.15 -18.34 23.09
N ILE A 61 -10.44 -17.05 22.81
CA ILE A 61 -11.13 -16.19 23.78
C ILE A 61 -12.65 -16.39 23.80
N ALA A 62 -13.21 -17.04 22.77
CA ALA A 62 -14.65 -17.30 22.70
C ALA A 62 -15.11 -18.18 23.88
N GLY A 63 -16.07 -17.66 24.64
CA GLY A 63 -16.60 -18.36 25.81
C GLY A 63 -15.83 -18.15 27.12
N ASN A 64 -14.74 -17.43 27.14
CA ASN A 64 -13.98 -17.12 28.36
C ASN A 64 -13.74 -15.61 28.53
N ILE A 65 -14.61 -14.96 29.30
CA ILE A 65 -14.56 -13.50 29.52
C ILE A 65 -13.27 -13.07 30.22
N ALA A 66 -12.76 -13.85 31.18
CA ALA A 66 -11.54 -13.54 31.88
C ALA A 66 -10.33 -13.53 30.94
N LEU A 67 -10.25 -14.50 30.01
CA LEU A 67 -9.21 -14.56 29.00
C LEU A 67 -9.30 -13.42 28.01
N ALA A 68 -10.53 -13.04 27.60
CA ALA A 68 -10.77 -11.90 26.72
C ALA A 68 -10.30 -10.59 27.36
N LEU A 69 -10.61 -10.33 28.62
CA LEU A 69 -10.17 -9.15 29.37
C LEU A 69 -8.64 -9.14 29.56
N GLY A 70 -8.07 -10.30 29.88
CA GLY A 70 -6.61 -10.45 30.01
C GLY A 70 -5.87 -10.12 28.71
N MET A 71 -6.41 -10.53 27.56
CA MET A 71 -5.83 -10.24 26.25
C MET A 71 -5.94 -8.75 25.89
N VAL A 72 -7.07 -8.10 26.17
CA VAL A 72 -7.22 -6.64 25.98
C VAL A 72 -6.19 -5.90 26.83
N GLY A 73 -6.00 -6.30 28.08
CA GLY A 73 -4.97 -5.74 28.96
C GLY A 73 -3.56 -5.94 28.40
N ALA A 74 -3.22 -7.14 27.93
CA ALA A 74 -1.92 -7.43 27.32
C ALA A 74 -1.66 -6.60 26.06
N LEU A 75 -2.65 -6.46 25.18
CA LEU A 75 -2.54 -5.65 23.97
C LEU A 75 -2.38 -4.16 24.27
N SER A 76 -2.91 -3.66 25.38
CA SER A 76 -2.75 -2.27 25.82
C SER A 76 -1.31 -1.90 26.15
N ILE A 77 -0.47 -2.87 26.51
CA ILE A 77 0.94 -2.67 26.84
C ILE A 77 1.80 -2.65 25.57
N VAL A 78 1.30 -3.24 24.47
CA VAL A 78 2.05 -3.31 23.20
C VAL A 78 2.05 -1.94 22.54
N ARG A 79 3.18 -1.24 22.65
CA ARG A 79 3.38 0.05 21.99
C ARG A 79 4.13 -0.16 20.68
N PHE A 80 3.46 0.10 19.57
CA PHE A 80 4.12 0.14 18.26
C PHE A 80 5.01 1.40 18.18
N ARG A 81 6.31 1.19 18.02
CA ARG A 81 7.29 2.30 17.88
C ARG A 81 7.29 2.90 16.47
N ASN A 82 6.94 2.12 15.46
CA ASN A 82 6.92 2.56 14.07
C ASN A 82 5.47 2.73 13.62
N PRO A 83 5.03 3.96 13.31
CA PRO A 83 3.73 4.18 12.71
C PRO A 83 3.69 3.53 11.32
N VAL A 84 2.53 2.97 10.96
CA VAL A 84 2.28 2.50 9.60
C VAL A 84 2.38 3.71 8.67
N LYS A 85 3.21 3.61 7.63
CA LYS A 85 3.52 4.74 6.75
C LYS A 85 2.34 5.15 5.87
N ASN A 86 1.46 4.20 5.56
CA ASN A 86 0.33 4.38 4.68
C ASN A 86 -0.99 4.07 5.40
N SER A 87 -1.91 5.05 5.42
CA SER A 87 -3.24 4.88 6.01
C SER A 87 -4.04 3.76 5.36
N PHE A 88 -3.88 3.53 4.06
CA PHE A 88 -4.57 2.48 3.33
C PHE A 88 -4.07 1.07 3.74
N GLU A 89 -2.78 0.92 3.98
CA GLU A 89 -2.19 -0.31 4.52
C GLU A 89 -2.81 -0.68 5.87
N LEU A 90 -2.99 0.31 6.74
CA LEU A 90 -3.63 0.12 8.04
C LEU A 90 -5.07 -0.40 7.88
N VAL A 91 -5.85 0.20 6.97
CA VAL A 91 -7.22 -0.24 6.66
C VAL A 91 -7.24 -1.69 6.17
N MET A 92 -6.29 -2.08 5.32
CA MET A 92 -6.18 -3.45 4.84
C MET A 92 -5.87 -4.45 5.97
N TYR A 93 -4.99 -4.09 6.92
CA TYR A 93 -4.73 -4.94 8.08
C TYR A 93 -5.96 -5.10 8.97
N PHE A 94 -6.71 -4.02 9.21
CA PHE A 94 -8.00 -4.12 9.93
C PHE A 94 -9.01 -5.00 9.19
N ALA A 95 -9.07 -4.91 7.88
CA ALA A 95 -9.93 -5.77 7.06
C ALA A 95 -9.55 -7.24 7.20
N LEU A 96 -8.26 -7.59 7.17
CA LEU A 96 -7.77 -8.95 7.37
C LEU A 96 -8.09 -9.49 8.77
N ILE A 97 -7.91 -8.66 9.81
CA ILE A 97 -8.30 -9.03 11.19
C ILE A 97 -9.80 -9.31 11.26
N THR A 98 -10.62 -8.44 10.66
CA THR A 98 -12.08 -8.60 10.64
C THR A 98 -12.52 -9.87 9.89
N ILE A 99 -11.86 -10.21 8.77
CA ILE A 99 -12.08 -11.47 8.05
C ILE A 99 -11.79 -12.68 8.97
N GLY A 100 -10.66 -12.63 9.70
CA GLY A 100 -10.31 -13.69 10.66
C GLY A 100 -11.35 -13.85 11.77
N ILE A 101 -11.80 -12.75 12.37
CA ILE A 101 -12.86 -12.75 13.40
C ILE A 101 -14.17 -13.28 12.82
N ALA A 102 -14.60 -12.77 11.66
CA ALA A 102 -15.83 -13.20 11.01
C ALA A 102 -15.85 -14.70 10.67
N ALA A 103 -14.69 -15.25 10.30
CA ALA A 103 -14.56 -16.68 9.99
C ALA A 103 -14.81 -17.59 11.19
N THR A 104 -14.64 -17.10 12.43
CA THR A 104 -14.98 -17.88 13.64
C THR A 104 -16.47 -17.93 13.88
N VAL A 105 -17.20 -16.86 13.57
CA VAL A 105 -18.64 -16.73 13.81
C VAL A 105 -19.42 -17.37 12.67
N LYS A 106 -19.30 -16.80 11.47
CA LYS A 106 -19.93 -17.34 10.25
C LYS A 106 -19.02 -17.11 9.04
N MET A 107 -18.59 -18.18 8.39
CA MET A 107 -17.68 -18.17 7.24
C MET A 107 -18.22 -17.33 6.07
N VAL A 108 -19.55 -17.28 5.90
CA VAL A 108 -20.21 -16.48 4.85
C VAL A 108 -19.88 -15.00 4.97
N PHE A 109 -19.80 -14.45 6.19
CA PHE A 109 -19.42 -13.05 6.38
C PHE A 109 -17.95 -12.78 6.04
N ALA A 110 -17.05 -13.72 6.37
CA ALA A 110 -15.63 -13.59 6.01
C ALA A 110 -15.45 -13.58 4.49
N ILE A 111 -16.10 -14.50 3.79
CA ILE A 111 -16.07 -14.56 2.31
C ILE A 111 -16.73 -13.32 1.72
N GLY A 112 -17.90 -12.91 2.21
CA GLY A 112 -18.60 -11.72 1.74
C GLY A 112 -17.77 -10.46 1.86
N LEU A 113 -17.11 -10.25 3.01
CA LEU A 113 -16.23 -9.11 3.24
C LEU A 113 -15.00 -9.17 2.30
N GLY A 114 -14.36 -10.33 2.15
CA GLY A 114 -13.22 -10.51 1.27
C GLY A 114 -13.56 -10.22 -0.20
N VAL A 115 -14.67 -10.74 -0.69
CA VAL A 115 -15.17 -10.48 -2.05
C VAL A 115 -15.50 -8.99 -2.25
N PHE A 116 -16.15 -8.37 -1.27
CA PHE A 116 -16.46 -6.94 -1.31
C PHE A 116 -15.19 -6.09 -1.43
N ILE A 117 -14.16 -6.38 -0.63
CA ILE A 117 -12.87 -5.66 -0.67
C ILE A 117 -12.20 -5.82 -2.04
N ILE A 118 -12.14 -7.04 -2.57
CA ILE A 118 -11.60 -7.32 -3.90
C ILE A 118 -12.35 -6.53 -4.97
N PHE A 119 -13.69 -6.51 -4.89
CA PHE A 119 -14.53 -5.76 -5.83
C PHE A 119 -14.23 -4.26 -5.79
N VAL A 120 -14.09 -3.68 -4.60
CA VAL A 120 -13.75 -2.24 -4.44
C VAL A 120 -12.37 -1.94 -5.01
N ILE A 121 -11.35 -2.77 -4.73
CA ILE A 121 -9.98 -2.58 -5.22
C ILE A 121 -9.93 -2.65 -6.75
N ILE A 122 -10.53 -3.68 -7.34
CA ILE A 122 -10.55 -3.84 -8.80
C ILE A 122 -11.40 -2.74 -9.45
N GLY A 123 -12.55 -2.42 -8.87
CA GLY A 123 -13.43 -1.35 -9.35
C GLY A 123 -12.74 0.01 -9.39
N SER A 124 -12.01 0.37 -8.33
CA SER A 124 -11.24 1.62 -8.28
C SER A 124 -10.15 1.66 -9.36
N SER A 125 -9.45 0.54 -9.59
CA SER A 125 -8.42 0.44 -10.63
C SER A 125 -8.98 0.58 -12.05
N ILE A 126 -10.17 0.02 -12.29
CA ILE A 126 -10.86 0.14 -13.60
C ILE A 126 -11.31 1.59 -13.82
N LEU A 127 -11.88 2.24 -12.80
CA LEU A 127 -12.30 3.64 -12.87
C LEU A 127 -11.12 4.56 -13.18
N GLU A 128 -9.97 4.34 -12.56
CA GLU A 128 -8.75 5.10 -12.83
C GLU A 128 -8.28 4.95 -14.28
N LYS A 129 -8.26 3.72 -14.82
CA LYS A 129 -7.92 3.47 -16.23
C LYS A 129 -8.87 4.17 -17.20
N PHE A 130 -10.17 4.24 -16.89
CA PHE A 130 -11.13 4.95 -17.72
C PHE A 130 -10.97 6.48 -17.64
N ALA A 131 -10.68 7.01 -16.46
CA ALA A 131 -10.49 8.44 -16.27
C ALA A 131 -9.18 8.93 -16.89
N SER A 132 -8.11 8.16 -16.78
CA SER A 132 -6.82 8.44 -17.41
C SER A 132 -6.92 8.52 -18.94
N LYS A 133 -7.76 7.67 -19.57
CA LYS A 133 -8.06 7.77 -21.02
C LYS A 133 -8.75 9.08 -21.42
N LYS A 134 -9.45 9.75 -20.49
CA LYS A 134 -10.13 11.04 -20.71
C LYS A 134 -9.26 12.25 -20.30
N GLY A 135 -7.97 12.05 -20.03
CA GLY A 135 -7.04 13.11 -19.64
C GLY A 135 -7.29 13.68 -18.23
N LYS A 136 -8.07 13.00 -17.38
CA LYS A 136 -8.29 13.36 -15.98
C LYS A 136 -7.64 12.32 -15.09
N ASN A 137 -6.60 12.70 -14.37
CA ASN A 137 -6.07 11.89 -13.28
C ASN A 137 -7.01 12.04 -12.06
N LEU A 138 -7.73 10.97 -11.71
CA LEU A 138 -8.65 10.95 -10.57
C LEU A 138 -7.89 10.96 -9.23
N TYR A 139 -6.69 10.42 -9.21
CA TYR A 139 -5.85 10.37 -8.02
C TYR A 139 -4.55 11.13 -8.26
N SER A 140 -4.24 12.09 -7.38
CA SER A 140 -2.92 12.72 -7.37
C SER A 140 -1.89 11.75 -6.81
N PHE A 141 -0.69 11.73 -7.41
CA PHE A 141 0.42 10.95 -6.89
C PHE A 141 0.80 11.46 -5.50
N SER A 142 0.71 10.58 -4.49
CA SER A 142 1.19 10.88 -3.13
C SER A 142 2.58 10.29 -2.94
N PHE A 143 3.57 11.13 -2.76
CA PHE A 143 4.95 10.68 -2.48
C PHE A 143 5.11 9.97 -1.13
N ALA A 144 4.16 10.17 -0.20
CA ALA A 144 4.20 9.57 1.12
C ALA A 144 3.90 8.06 1.12
N GLU A 145 3.37 7.52 0.03
CA GLU A 145 2.80 6.17 -0.01
C GLU A 145 3.75 5.07 -0.50
N GLY A 146 5.08 5.29 -0.44
CA GLY A 146 6.05 4.20 -0.69
C GLY A 146 5.99 3.60 -2.10
N GLN A 147 5.50 4.34 -3.08
CA GLN A 147 5.63 3.94 -4.47
C GLN A 147 7.10 4.00 -4.88
N HIS A 148 7.59 2.91 -5.44
CA HIS A 148 8.91 2.87 -6.07
C HIS A 148 8.86 3.67 -7.38
N LEU A 149 8.85 5.01 -7.25
CA LEU A 149 8.88 5.92 -8.38
C LEU A 149 10.32 6.36 -8.62
N ASN A 150 10.72 6.34 -9.88
CA ASN A 150 11.92 7.04 -10.28
C ASN A 150 11.64 8.53 -10.20
N THR A 151 12.46 9.27 -9.49
CA THR A 151 12.29 10.71 -9.30
C THR A 151 13.48 11.47 -9.86
N LEU A 152 13.19 12.65 -10.39
CA LEU A 152 14.18 13.63 -10.82
C LEU A 152 13.84 14.95 -10.15
N GLU A 153 14.77 15.47 -9.38
CA GLU A 153 14.69 16.79 -8.78
C GLU A 153 15.67 17.72 -9.46
N ILE A 154 15.14 18.83 -9.97
CA ILE A 154 15.91 19.85 -10.71
C ILE A 154 15.77 21.16 -9.97
N VAL A 155 16.89 21.78 -9.62
CA VAL A 155 16.93 23.10 -8.97
C VAL A 155 17.53 24.10 -9.95
N LEU A 156 16.71 25.10 -10.32
CA LEU A 156 17.09 26.15 -11.27
C LEU A 156 17.10 27.53 -10.60
N TYR A 157 17.92 28.45 -11.12
CA TYR A 157 17.89 29.86 -10.71
C TYR A 157 16.85 30.71 -11.46
N LYS A 158 16.33 30.20 -12.60
CA LYS A 158 15.28 30.88 -13.37
C LYS A 158 14.11 29.93 -13.62
N GLU A 159 12.91 30.49 -13.64
CA GLU A 159 11.69 29.77 -13.98
C GLU A 159 11.79 29.15 -15.38
N ASN A 160 11.36 27.90 -15.52
CA ASN A 160 11.25 27.22 -16.80
C ASN A 160 9.80 26.77 -17.03
N LYS A 161 9.05 27.55 -17.82
CA LYS A 161 7.63 27.27 -18.13
C LYS A 161 7.40 25.90 -18.78
N LYS A 162 8.41 25.36 -19.48
CA LYS A 162 8.28 24.05 -20.10
C LYS A 162 8.19 22.94 -19.04
N PHE A 163 8.96 23.08 -17.97
CA PHE A 163 8.91 22.13 -16.85
C PHE A 163 7.64 22.28 -16.02
N SER A 164 7.14 23.50 -15.83
CA SER A 164 5.87 23.73 -15.12
C SER A 164 4.65 23.13 -15.84
N LEU A 165 4.71 22.93 -17.15
CA LEU A 165 3.62 22.36 -17.96
C LEU A 165 3.80 20.85 -18.23
N ASP A 166 4.88 20.23 -17.77
CA ASP A 166 5.14 18.82 -18.02
C ASP A 166 4.15 17.94 -17.23
N PRO A 167 3.49 16.95 -17.86
CA PRO A 167 2.54 16.07 -17.20
C PRO A 167 3.15 15.17 -16.12
N LEU A 168 4.47 14.99 -16.10
CA LEU A 168 5.21 14.22 -15.10
C LEU A 168 5.66 15.06 -13.91
N LEU A 169 5.42 16.39 -13.93
CA LEU A 169 5.70 17.27 -12.82
C LEU A 169 4.74 16.96 -11.66
N VAL A 170 5.29 16.67 -10.51
CA VAL A 170 4.51 16.36 -9.31
C VAL A 170 4.57 17.48 -8.30
N HIS A 171 5.67 18.18 -8.23
CA HIS A 171 5.85 19.27 -7.27
C HIS A 171 6.70 20.39 -7.87
N GLU A 172 6.22 21.61 -7.70
CA GLU A 172 6.93 22.84 -8.03
C GLU A 172 7.00 23.69 -6.76
N ILE A 173 8.21 24.04 -6.35
CA ILE A 173 8.46 24.91 -5.20
C ILE A 173 9.22 26.12 -5.68
N HIS A 174 8.73 27.27 -5.32
CA HIS A 174 9.40 28.55 -5.54
C HIS A 174 9.94 29.04 -4.20
N ASP A 175 11.24 28.97 -4.02
CA ASP A 175 11.92 29.51 -2.85
C ASP A 175 12.34 30.96 -3.12
N ASN A 176 11.63 31.87 -2.46
CA ASN A 176 11.87 33.32 -2.63
C ASN A 176 13.14 33.79 -1.91
N ASP A 177 13.58 33.09 -0.86
CA ASP A 177 14.75 33.47 -0.07
C ASP A 177 16.03 33.20 -0.84
N GLU A 178 16.14 32.01 -1.45
CA GLU A 178 17.27 31.63 -2.27
C GLU A 178 17.10 31.99 -3.77
N LYS A 179 15.93 32.48 -4.17
CA LYS A 179 15.56 32.77 -5.57
C LYS A 179 15.77 31.57 -6.50
N ILE A 180 15.30 30.41 -6.08
CA ILE A 180 15.41 29.17 -6.82
C ILE A 180 14.04 28.55 -7.10
N PHE A 181 13.98 27.78 -8.17
CA PHE A 181 12.84 27.00 -8.60
C PHE A 181 13.18 25.52 -8.50
N ILE A 182 12.42 24.77 -7.73
CA ILE A 182 12.61 23.34 -7.55
C ILE A 182 11.48 22.62 -8.27
N TYR A 183 11.85 21.81 -9.26
CA TYR A 183 10.94 20.97 -10.03
C TYR A 183 11.17 19.52 -9.66
N LYS A 184 10.12 18.83 -9.22
CA LYS A 184 10.18 17.41 -8.87
C LYS A 184 9.29 16.61 -9.79
N PHE A 185 9.93 15.77 -10.62
CA PHE A 185 9.28 14.86 -11.54
C PHE A 185 9.25 13.46 -10.96
N ALA A 186 8.21 12.69 -11.29
CA ALA A 186 8.13 11.29 -10.90
C ALA A 186 7.46 10.46 -11.99
N SER A 187 8.02 9.28 -12.27
CA SER A 187 7.44 8.29 -13.17
C SER A 187 7.75 6.87 -12.70
N GLY A 188 6.81 5.95 -12.94
CA GLY A 188 7.05 4.52 -12.78
C GLY A 188 8.04 3.95 -13.81
N LYS A 189 8.28 4.67 -14.93
CA LYS A 189 9.22 4.26 -15.99
C LYS A 189 10.50 5.07 -15.92
N LYS A 190 11.63 4.37 -15.85
CA LYS A 190 12.96 4.99 -15.83
C LYS A 190 13.27 5.79 -17.10
N GLU A 191 12.69 5.37 -18.23
CA GLU A 191 12.88 6.00 -19.53
C GLU A 191 12.29 7.42 -19.61
N ASP A 192 11.13 7.63 -18.95
CA ASP A 192 10.48 8.94 -18.93
C ASP A 192 11.32 9.96 -18.16
N ILE A 193 11.86 9.53 -17.01
CA ILE A 193 12.78 10.37 -16.21
C ILE A 193 14.07 10.69 -16.97
N LYS A 194 14.61 9.74 -17.75
CA LYS A 194 15.77 10.00 -18.59
C LYS A 194 15.48 11.04 -19.67
N LYS A 195 14.31 10.98 -20.32
CA LYS A 195 13.94 11.98 -21.36
C LYS A 195 13.92 13.41 -20.80
N ILE A 196 13.35 13.59 -19.58
CA ILE A 196 13.38 14.91 -18.93
C ILE A 196 14.82 15.31 -18.60
N GLY A 197 15.64 14.36 -18.16
CA GLY A 197 17.07 14.58 -17.93
C GLY A 197 17.85 14.99 -19.19
N ASP A 198 17.53 14.39 -20.34
CA ASP A 198 18.15 14.73 -21.63
C ASP A 198 17.75 16.16 -22.09
N GLU A 199 16.55 16.62 -21.73
CA GLU A 199 16.13 18.01 -21.99
C GLU A 199 16.93 19.03 -21.20
N LEU A 200 17.53 18.66 -20.06
CA LEU A 200 18.45 19.54 -19.31
C LEU A 200 19.70 19.94 -20.13
N SER A 201 20.10 19.10 -21.10
CA SER A 201 21.24 19.42 -21.97
C SER A 201 21.01 20.66 -22.82
N ASN A 202 19.74 21.05 -23.03
CA ASN A 202 19.35 22.24 -23.79
C ASN A 202 19.25 23.50 -22.89
N ILE A 203 19.46 23.36 -21.58
CA ILE A 203 19.42 24.46 -20.62
C ILE A 203 20.83 24.92 -20.33
N ASP A 204 20.99 26.24 -20.25
CA ASP A 204 22.27 26.85 -19.91
C ASP A 204 22.75 26.34 -18.54
N LYS A 205 23.94 25.75 -18.51
CA LYS A 205 24.53 25.16 -17.29
C LYS A 205 24.64 26.15 -16.14
N SER A 206 24.75 27.44 -16.44
CA SER A 206 24.77 28.49 -15.42
C SER A 206 23.45 28.65 -14.67
N ASN A 207 22.33 28.16 -15.23
CA ASN A 207 21.01 28.24 -14.64
C ASN A 207 20.68 27.02 -13.76
N ILE A 208 21.50 25.98 -13.79
CA ILE A 208 21.27 24.74 -13.03
C ILE A 208 22.06 24.80 -11.72
N LYS A 209 21.35 24.82 -10.58
CA LYS A 209 21.99 24.75 -9.25
C LYS A 209 22.29 23.30 -8.85
N ASN A 210 21.32 22.40 -9.02
CA ASN A 210 21.47 20.99 -8.66
C ASN A 210 20.52 20.11 -9.49
N VAL A 211 20.94 18.87 -9.73
CA VAL A 211 20.11 17.83 -10.36
C VAL A 211 20.31 16.54 -9.60
N GLN A 212 19.25 15.98 -9.07
CA GLN A 212 19.29 14.73 -8.31
C GLN A 212 18.38 13.69 -8.93
N TYR A 213 18.96 12.56 -9.33
CA TYR A 213 18.22 11.38 -9.79
C TYR A 213 18.08 10.38 -8.65
N SER A 214 16.89 9.88 -8.43
CA SER A 214 16.65 8.74 -7.56
C SER A 214 15.94 7.66 -8.36
N TYR A 215 16.66 6.58 -8.63
CA TYR A 215 16.11 5.43 -9.31
C TYR A 215 15.84 4.32 -8.30
N THR A 216 14.67 3.74 -8.39
CA THR A 216 14.34 2.56 -7.61
C THR A 216 14.66 1.32 -8.42
N SER A 217 15.42 0.43 -7.82
CA SER A 217 15.80 -0.88 -8.37
C SER A 217 14.68 -1.90 -8.20
#